data_561e17428bc6c82ac5702cb6db87c05e
#
_entry.id   561e17428bc6c82ac5702cb6db87c05e
#
_cell.length_a   1.000
_cell.length_b   1.000
_cell.length_c   1.000
_cell.angle_alpha   90.00
_cell.angle_beta   90.00
_cell.angle_gamma   90.00
#
_symmetry.space_group_name_H-M   'P 1'
#
loop_
_entity.id
_entity.type
_entity.pdbx_description
1 polymer ?
#
loop_
_entity_poly.entity_id
_entity_poly.type
_entity_poly.pdbx_seq_one_letter_code
_entity_poly.pdbx_strand_id
1 'polypeptide(L)'
;AAVNEYLANPAVRELFPADIDFKWGVKGDDKIDGRYYLYAIKISTPDGKAPLDGSVVTSATEQYAQRGATAEVSMTMNGEGTQEWARLTGENIGKCIAIVLDGYVYSAPRVNGKIDKGQSSITGDFTIQEAKDLANVLNSGKVPAPAKIIQDTVVGPSLGQESINAGMLSFVIAFILVLLYMGLFYKTAGWMADIALLTNVFLLMGVLVSFGAVLTLPGIAGIVLTMGMAVDANVIIYERIKEELRGGKGLSLAIKDGFSKAYSAIIDGQLTTIITGIVLFIFGNGPVQGFATTLIIGIITSVFCAIFITRLLIEWIVGKWGNITFSYKWSENFLSNTHFDFIRVRKVGYTIAVVLIALSCISFVARGLNLGAEFTGGRAYVIRFDRAVSAEEVRRNLGEAFSQRADADASAISFEVKQYGNENQMRIVTQYRYDDTSDEATAEVEKIVYDALSPLYSYAITFEQFRNTQTDLNGILTADKIGPSIAQDMTWNAIYSVLFSLIAIGLY
;
A
#
# COMPACT_ATOMS: atom_id res chain seq x y z
N ALA A 1 35.13 -2.38 -0.51
CA ALA A 1 35.38 -1.01 -0.01
C ALA A 1 36.86 -0.63 -0.20
N ALA A 2 37.84 -1.27 0.45
CA ALA A 2 39.26 -0.88 0.41
C ALA A 2 39.86 -0.81 -1.02
N VAL A 3 39.53 -1.76 -1.92
CA VAL A 3 40.04 -1.74 -3.30
C VAL A 3 39.49 -0.55 -4.08
N ASN A 4 38.22 -0.19 -3.88
CA ASN A 4 37.63 0.99 -4.54
C ASN A 4 38.30 2.29 -4.07
N GLU A 5 38.67 2.39 -2.81
CA GLU A 5 39.36 3.51 -2.23
C GLU A 5 40.80 3.66 -2.83
N TYR A 6 41.50 2.53 -3.02
CA TYR A 6 42.78 2.55 -3.71
C TYR A 6 42.66 2.95 -5.18
N LEU A 7 41.65 2.44 -5.90
CA LEU A 7 41.44 2.76 -7.32
C LEU A 7 40.95 4.21 -7.54
N ALA A 8 40.31 4.80 -6.55
CA ALA A 8 39.86 6.19 -6.55
C ALA A 8 41.02 7.19 -6.29
N ASN A 9 42.14 6.72 -5.76
CA ASN A 9 43.29 7.58 -5.50
C ASN A 9 43.93 8.08 -6.83
N PRO A 10 44.05 9.41 -7.07
CA PRO A 10 44.59 9.98 -8.30
C PRO A 10 45.98 9.43 -8.65
N ALA A 11 46.87 9.27 -7.65
CA ALA A 11 48.21 8.75 -7.85
C ALA A 11 48.24 7.27 -8.32
N VAL A 12 47.29 6.50 -7.94
CA VAL A 12 47.12 5.11 -8.41
C VAL A 12 46.48 5.09 -9.79
N ARG A 13 45.52 6.00 -10.03
CA ARG A 13 44.80 6.10 -11.33
C ARG A 13 45.76 6.49 -12.47
N GLU A 14 46.74 7.35 -12.22
CA GLU A 14 47.77 7.75 -13.19
C GLU A 14 48.69 6.59 -13.65
N LEU A 15 48.77 5.51 -12.87
CA LEU A 15 49.54 4.33 -13.23
C LEU A 15 48.89 3.46 -14.31
N PHE A 16 47.59 3.66 -14.55
CA PHE A 16 46.83 2.92 -15.54
C PHE A 16 46.55 3.78 -16.78
N PRO A 17 46.43 3.16 -17.97
CA PRO A 17 45.98 3.86 -19.16
C PRO A 17 44.64 4.55 -18.96
N ALA A 18 44.48 5.73 -19.55
CA ALA A 18 43.23 6.52 -19.40
C ALA A 18 42.00 5.84 -19.99
N ASP A 19 42.20 4.89 -20.91
CA ASP A 19 41.16 4.12 -21.60
C ASP A 19 40.72 2.83 -20.85
N ILE A 20 41.13 2.67 -19.58
CA ILE A 20 40.71 1.52 -18.75
C ILE A 20 39.72 1.99 -17.69
N ASP A 21 38.62 1.23 -17.56
CA ASP A 21 37.64 1.33 -16.46
C ASP A 21 37.58 0.01 -15.67
N PHE A 22 37.48 0.11 -14.34
CA PHE A 22 37.43 -1.05 -13.46
C PHE A 22 36.00 -1.29 -12.97
N LYS A 23 35.50 -2.50 -13.23
CA LYS A 23 34.13 -2.90 -12.80
C LYS A 23 34.13 -4.26 -12.13
N TRP A 24 33.37 -4.36 -11.07
CA TRP A 24 33.20 -5.60 -10.35
C TRP A 24 32.26 -6.56 -11.06
N GLY A 25 32.54 -7.86 -10.97
CA GLY A 25 31.62 -8.89 -11.39
C GLY A 25 30.46 -9.06 -10.41
N VAL A 26 29.29 -9.39 -10.92
CA VAL A 26 28.09 -9.70 -10.10
C VAL A 26 28.28 -11.03 -9.35
N LYS A 27 28.93 -12.02 -9.97
CA LYS A 27 29.20 -13.32 -9.34
C LYS A 27 30.48 -13.27 -8.53
N GLY A 28 30.41 -13.86 -7.33
CA GLY A 28 31.59 -14.21 -6.55
C GLY A 28 32.36 -15.38 -7.19
N ASP A 29 33.53 -15.67 -6.65
CA ASP A 29 34.29 -16.85 -7.02
C ASP A 29 33.66 -18.09 -6.35
N ASP A 30 33.15 -19.04 -7.14
CA ASP A 30 32.54 -20.29 -6.62
C ASP A 30 33.48 -21.13 -5.75
N LYS A 31 34.78 -20.86 -5.79
CA LYS A 31 35.81 -21.60 -5.02
C LYS A 31 36.18 -20.92 -3.72
N ILE A 32 35.95 -19.62 -3.56
CA ILE A 32 36.38 -18.86 -2.39
C ILE A 32 35.27 -17.87 -2.03
N ASP A 33 34.56 -18.17 -0.97
CA ASP A 33 33.50 -17.32 -0.43
C ASP A 33 33.98 -15.90 -0.12
N GLY A 34 33.19 -14.91 -0.53
CA GLY A 34 33.46 -13.47 -0.32
C GLY A 34 34.45 -12.82 -1.30
N ARG A 35 34.89 -13.51 -2.36
CA ARG A 35 35.72 -12.92 -3.42
C ARG A 35 34.93 -12.65 -4.68
N TYR A 36 35.12 -11.45 -5.27
CA TYR A 36 34.53 -11.04 -6.53
C TYR A 36 35.64 -10.73 -7.53
N TYR A 37 35.38 -10.99 -8.80
CA TYR A 37 36.31 -10.65 -9.88
C TYR A 37 36.26 -9.14 -10.17
N LEU A 38 37.45 -8.52 -10.30
CA LEU A 38 37.56 -7.14 -10.78
C LEU A 38 38.01 -7.18 -12.25
N TYR A 39 37.19 -6.66 -13.13
CA TYR A 39 37.44 -6.61 -14.55
C TYR A 39 38.05 -5.26 -14.94
N ALA A 40 39.14 -5.27 -15.69
CA ALA A 40 39.68 -4.09 -16.37
C ALA A 40 39.07 -4.03 -17.77
N ILE A 41 38.21 -3.08 -18.02
CA ILE A 41 37.47 -2.93 -19.26
C ILE A 41 38.10 -1.81 -20.06
N LYS A 42 38.44 -2.09 -21.33
CA LYS A 42 38.96 -1.07 -22.23
C LYS A 42 37.80 -0.24 -22.79
N ILE A 43 37.86 1.06 -22.60
CA ILE A 43 36.93 2.03 -23.18
C ILE A 43 37.35 2.28 -24.62
N SER A 44 36.47 1.99 -25.58
CA SER A 44 36.76 2.12 -27.01
C SER A 44 36.15 3.38 -27.64
N THR A 45 35.34 4.12 -26.90
CA THR A 45 34.67 5.34 -27.37
C THR A 45 35.22 6.58 -26.69
N PRO A 46 35.32 7.72 -27.40
CA PRO A 46 35.87 8.97 -26.84
C PRO A 46 35.00 9.58 -25.72
N ASP A 47 33.73 9.26 -25.69
CA ASP A 47 32.75 9.75 -24.70
C ASP A 47 32.64 8.83 -23.45
N GLY A 48 33.45 7.79 -23.39
CA GLY A 48 33.46 6.84 -22.26
C GLY A 48 32.26 5.92 -22.16
N LYS A 49 31.32 5.96 -23.12
CA LYS A 49 30.12 5.12 -23.13
C LYS A 49 30.39 3.78 -23.82
N ALA A 50 29.55 2.82 -23.54
CA ALA A 50 29.56 1.55 -24.27
C ALA A 50 29.24 1.80 -25.76
N PRO A 51 29.97 1.16 -26.71
CA PRO A 51 29.69 1.32 -28.15
C PRO A 51 28.31 0.72 -28.54
N LEU A 52 27.78 -0.17 -27.73
CA LEU A 52 26.46 -0.79 -27.92
C LEU A 52 25.73 -0.75 -26.60
N ASP A 53 24.50 -0.27 -26.59
CA ASP A 53 23.62 -0.27 -25.39
C ASP A 53 22.43 -1.24 -25.54
N GLY A 54 21.72 -1.50 -24.46
CA GLY A 54 20.61 -2.44 -24.41
C GLY A 54 19.42 -2.07 -25.31
N SER A 55 19.31 -0.84 -25.81
CA SER A 55 18.19 -0.41 -26.66
C SER A 55 18.14 -1.09 -28.02
N VAL A 56 19.25 -1.68 -28.45
CA VAL A 56 19.34 -2.42 -29.72
C VAL A 56 18.88 -3.87 -29.61
N VAL A 57 18.70 -4.41 -28.42
CA VAL A 57 18.18 -5.76 -28.19
C VAL A 57 16.68 -5.75 -28.36
N THR A 58 16.19 -6.55 -29.31
CA THR A 58 14.74 -6.67 -29.59
C THR A 58 14.09 -7.82 -28.85
N SER A 59 14.82 -8.90 -28.61
CA SER A 59 14.37 -10.01 -27.77
C SER A 59 15.57 -10.81 -27.23
N ALA A 60 15.41 -11.33 -26.03
CA ALA A 60 16.33 -12.26 -25.40
C ALA A 60 15.55 -13.40 -24.74
N THR A 61 16.02 -14.64 -24.90
CA THR A 61 15.38 -15.84 -24.33
C THR A 61 16.42 -16.81 -23.82
N GLU A 62 16.11 -17.45 -22.68
CA GLU A 62 16.91 -18.55 -22.18
C GLU A 62 16.71 -19.80 -23.04
N GLN A 63 17.80 -20.54 -23.29
CA GLN A 63 17.79 -21.78 -24.02
C GLN A 63 18.74 -22.79 -23.36
N TYR A 64 18.47 -24.07 -23.56
CA TYR A 64 19.45 -25.11 -23.21
C TYR A 64 20.52 -25.19 -24.31
N ALA A 65 21.77 -25.19 -23.90
CA ALA A 65 22.86 -25.39 -24.86
C ALA A 65 22.69 -26.71 -25.59
N GLN A 66 22.87 -26.69 -26.91
CA GLN A 66 22.69 -27.90 -27.76
C GLN A 66 23.60 -29.07 -27.38
N ARG A 67 24.66 -28.83 -26.60
CA ARG A 67 25.62 -29.85 -26.12
C ARG A 67 25.97 -29.60 -24.66
N GLY A 68 25.11 -30.00 -23.73
CA GLY A 68 25.42 -29.92 -22.30
C GLY A 68 24.20 -29.60 -21.42
N ALA A 69 24.39 -29.62 -20.10
CA ALA A 69 23.38 -29.30 -19.12
C ALA A 69 23.37 -27.80 -18.74
N THR A 70 24.18 -26.97 -19.43
CA THR A 70 24.31 -25.51 -19.16
C THR A 70 23.25 -24.75 -19.95
N ALA A 71 22.77 -23.66 -19.36
CA ALA A 71 21.86 -22.75 -20.03
C ALA A 71 22.64 -21.65 -20.79
N GLU A 72 22.07 -21.15 -21.89
CA GLU A 72 22.56 -20.02 -22.65
C GLU A 72 21.46 -19.01 -22.90
N VAL A 73 21.83 -17.76 -23.16
CA VAL A 73 20.87 -16.70 -23.51
C VAL A 73 21.03 -16.38 -24.99
N SER A 74 19.97 -16.67 -25.76
CA SER A 74 19.87 -16.24 -27.15
C SER A 74 19.30 -14.82 -27.21
N MET A 75 19.97 -13.89 -27.90
CA MET A 75 19.51 -12.52 -28.08
C MET A 75 19.43 -12.16 -29.57
N THR A 76 18.44 -11.33 -29.91
CA THR A 76 18.23 -10.79 -31.25
C THR A 76 18.33 -9.27 -31.20
N MET A 77 18.97 -8.68 -32.17
CA MET A 77 19.20 -7.23 -32.26
C MET A 77 18.48 -6.60 -33.46
N ASN A 78 18.20 -5.31 -33.35
CA ASN A 78 17.71 -4.53 -34.49
C ASN A 78 18.79 -4.32 -35.55
N GLY A 79 18.46 -3.66 -36.67
CA GLY A 79 19.40 -3.47 -37.80
C GLY A 79 20.65 -2.68 -37.42
N GLU A 80 20.54 -1.64 -36.62
CA GLU A 80 21.66 -0.84 -36.13
C GLU A 80 22.57 -1.63 -35.22
N GLY A 81 21.96 -2.33 -34.22
CA GLY A 81 22.70 -3.20 -33.32
C GLY A 81 23.41 -4.33 -34.04
N THR A 82 22.79 -4.90 -35.07
CA THR A 82 23.41 -5.97 -35.89
C THR A 82 24.70 -5.48 -36.55
N GLN A 83 24.71 -4.29 -37.13
CA GLN A 83 25.90 -3.72 -37.80
C GLN A 83 27.01 -3.43 -36.79
N GLU A 84 26.68 -2.80 -35.67
CA GLU A 84 27.67 -2.46 -34.64
C GLU A 84 28.17 -3.71 -33.92
N TRP A 85 27.33 -4.71 -33.68
CA TRP A 85 27.75 -6.00 -33.10
C TRP A 85 28.68 -6.77 -34.04
N ALA A 86 28.42 -6.73 -35.35
CA ALA A 86 29.28 -7.34 -36.36
C ALA A 86 30.68 -6.66 -36.39
N ARG A 87 30.73 -5.33 -36.24
CA ARG A 87 31.98 -4.56 -36.13
C ARG A 87 32.74 -4.93 -34.87
N LEU A 88 32.08 -4.84 -33.70
CA LEU A 88 32.68 -5.11 -32.39
C LEU A 88 33.21 -6.54 -32.28
N THR A 89 32.40 -7.53 -32.70
CA THR A 89 32.84 -8.93 -32.68
C THR A 89 33.96 -9.19 -33.67
N GLY A 90 33.92 -8.56 -34.86
CA GLY A 90 34.99 -8.68 -35.86
C GLY A 90 36.34 -8.13 -35.41
N GLU A 91 36.36 -6.98 -34.71
CA GLU A 91 37.56 -6.33 -34.17
C GLU A 91 38.14 -7.02 -32.92
N ASN A 92 37.31 -7.81 -32.21
CA ASN A 92 37.67 -8.42 -30.93
C ASN A 92 37.68 -9.96 -30.97
N ILE A 93 37.89 -10.59 -32.11
CA ILE A 93 38.02 -12.05 -32.21
C ILE A 93 39.11 -12.57 -31.28
N GLY A 94 38.81 -13.54 -30.46
CA GLY A 94 39.69 -14.13 -29.46
C GLY A 94 39.84 -13.33 -28.17
N LYS A 95 39.19 -12.14 -28.04
CA LYS A 95 39.13 -11.33 -26.83
C LYS A 95 37.74 -11.50 -26.17
N CYS A 96 37.59 -10.96 -24.97
CA CYS A 96 36.29 -10.93 -24.26
C CYS A 96 35.56 -9.62 -24.50
N ILE A 97 34.24 -9.66 -24.63
CA ILE A 97 33.35 -8.49 -24.61
C ILE A 97 32.53 -8.56 -23.34
N ALA A 98 32.65 -7.52 -22.49
CA ALA A 98 31.92 -7.49 -21.23
C ALA A 98 30.49 -6.98 -21.42
N ILE A 99 29.52 -7.65 -20.79
CA ILE A 99 28.14 -7.21 -20.67
C ILE A 99 28.02 -6.57 -19.29
N VAL A 100 27.81 -5.25 -19.28
CA VAL A 100 27.79 -4.42 -18.07
C VAL A 100 26.38 -3.90 -17.83
N LEU A 101 25.88 -4.07 -16.60
CA LEU A 101 24.60 -3.59 -16.13
C LEU A 101 24.77 -2.92 -14.78
N ASP A 102 24.21 -1.73 -14.61
CA ASP A 102 24.29 -0.94 -13.37
C ASP A 102 25.70 -0.82 -12.78
N GLY A 103 26.71 -0.78 -13.65
CA GLY A 103 28.12 -0.66 -13.26
C GLY A 103 28.81 -1.98 -12.92
N TYR A 104 28.13 -3.13 -12.97
CA TYR A 104 28.68 -4.46 -12.70
C TYR A 104 28.78 -5.30 -13.96
N VAL A 105 29.80 -6.16 -14.02
CA VAL A 105 29.98 -7.12 -15.11
C VAL A 105 29.16 -8.37 -14.84
N TYR A 106 28.15 -8.61 -15.65
CA TYR A 106 27.32 -9.82 -15.58
C TYR A 106 27.96 -11.02 -16.28
N SER A 107 28.59 -10.78 -17.40
CA SER A 107 29.28 -11.81 -18.18
C SER A 107 30.34 -11.16 -19.08
N ALA A 108 31.40 -11.87 -19.37
CA ALA A 108 32.46 -11.45 -20.28
C ALA A 108 32.85 -12.58 -21.25
N PRO A 109 31.93 -13.00 -22.16
CA PRO A 109 32.16 -14.11 -23.06
C PRO A 109 33.28 -13.81 -24.06
N ARG A 110 34.03 -14.85 -24.42
CA ARG A 110 35.07 -14.77 -25.46
C ARG A 110 34.42 -14.80 -26.84
N VAL A 111 34.87 -13.91 -27.73
CA VAL A 111 34.39 -13.83 -29.09
C VAL A 111 35.08 -14.90 -29.94
N ASN A 112 34.33 -15.86 -30.44
CA ASN A 112 34.84 -16.96 -31.26
C ASN A 112 34.93 -16.63 -32.76
N GLY A 113 34.17 -15.60 -33.20
CA GLY A 113 34.15 -15.17 -34.57
C GLY A 113 33.24 -13.95 -34.79
N LYS A 114 33.29 -13.36 -35.97
CA LYS A 114 32.40 -12.24 -36.35
C LYS A 114 30.95 -12.72 -36.40
N ILE A 115 30.03 -11.97 -35.75
CA ILE A 115 28.61 -12.24 -35.71
C ILE A 115 27.86 -11.18 -36.51
N ASP A 116 27.36 -11.54 -37.69
CA ASP A 116 26.75 -10.61 -38.65
C ASP A 116 25.27 -10.83 -38.92
N LYS A 117 24.65 -11.81 -38.24
CA LYS A 117 23.22 -12.19 -38.46
C LYS A 117 22.24 -11.56 -37.50
N GLY A 118 22.65 -10.68 -36.60
CA GLY A 118 21.79 -10.04 -35.62
C GLY A 118 21.27 -10.96 -34.51
N GLN A 119 21.66 -12.21 -34.54
CA GLN A 119 21.40 -13.19 -33.48
C GLN A 119 22.72 -13.59 -32.83
N SER A 120 22.76 -13.61 -31.52
CA SER A 120 23.92 -13.97 -30.73
C SER A 120 23.52 -14.81 -29.54
N SER A 121 24.37 -15.79 -29.18
CA SER A 121 24.19 -16.60 -27.99
C SER A 121 25.27 -16.25 -26.96
N ILE A 122 24.85 -15.92 -25.75
CA ILE A 122 25.71 -15.70 -24.60
C ILE A 122 25.85 -17.02 -23.88
N THR A 123 26.99 -17.65 -24.03
CA THR A 123 27.32 -18.93 -23.39
C THR A 123 28.16 -18.69 -22.14
N GLY A 124 27.93 -19.50 -21.11
CA GLY A 124 28.67 -19.48 -19.85
C GLY A 124 28.17 -20.60 -18.93
N ASP A 125 28.76 -20.72 -17.76
CA ASP A 125 28.26 -21.64 -16.73
C ASP A 125 27.04 -21.03 -16.02
N PHE A 126 25.95 -20.84 -16.79
CA PHE A 126 24.71 -20.32 -16.25
C PHE A 126 23.81 -21.47 -15.78
N THR A 127 23.21 -21.30 -14.62
CA THR A 127 21.98 -22.00 -14.25
C THR A 127 20.81 -21.48 -15.10
N ILE A 128 19.74 -22.24 -15.22
CA ILE A 128 18.53 -21.81 -15.96
C ILE A 128 17.96 -20.51 -15.37
N GLN A 129 17.98 -20.35 -14.05
CA GLN A 129 17.49 -19.14 -13.39
C GLN A 129 18.33 -17.94 -13.76
N GLU A 130 19.66 -18.05 -13.72
CA GLU A 130 20.57 -16.97 -14.11
C GLU A 130 20.46 -16.59 -15.59
N ALA A 131 20.29 -17.57 -16.49
CA ALA A 131 20.05 -17.31 -17.90
C ALA A 131 18.72 -16.58 -18.11
N LYS A 132 17.67 -16.96 -17.36
CA LYS A 132 16.37 -16.29 -17.38
C LYS A 132 16.44 -14.86 -16.86
N ASP A 133 17.16 -14.65 -15.76
CA ASP A 133 17.36 -13.31 -15.18
C ASP A 133 18.13 -12.42 -16.15
N LEU A 134 19.19 -12.93 -16.78
CA LEU A 134 19.94 -12.21 -17.80
C LEU A 134 19.09 -11.90 -19.05
N ALA A 135 18.27 -12.84 -19.50
CA ALA A 135 17.34 -12.63 -20.61
C ALA A 135 16.29 -11.54 -20.27
N ASN A 136 15.74 -11.56 -19.06
CA ASN A 136 14.80 -10.52 -18.60
C ASN A 136 15.47 -9.13 -18.58
N VAL A 137 16.70 -9.03 -18.10
CA VAL A 137 17.45 -7.76 -18.08
C VAL A 137 17.71 -7.26 -19.48
N LEU A 138 18.14 -8.13 -20.40
CA LEU A 138 18.35 -7.78 -21.81
C LEU A 138 17.05 -7.32 -22.49
N ASN A 139 15.92 -7.98 -22.20
CA ASN A 139 14.59 -7.62 -22.72
C ASN A 139 14.07 -6.29 -22.14
N SER A 140 14.45 -5.91 -20.93
CA SER A 140 14.05 -4.64 -20.34
C SER A 140 14.69 -3.44 -21.02
N GLY A 141 15.76 -3.66 -21.80
CA GLY A 141 16.42 -2.64 -22.59
C GLY A 141 17.05 -1.55 -21.73
N LYS A 142 17.33 -0.40 -22.34
CA LYS A 142 17.85 0.78 -21.64
C LYS A 142 16.71 1.50 -20.93
N VAL A 143 16.77 1.57 -19.61
CA VAL A 143 15.90 2.44 -18.83
C VAL A 143 16.32 3.89 -19.08
N PRO A 144 15.45 4.77 -19.64
CA PRO A 144 15.82 6.15 -19.99
C PRO A 144 16.28 7.00 -18.80
N ALA A 145 15.84 6.63 -17.59
CA ALA A 145 16.24 7.23 -16.33
C ALA A 145 16.46 6.14 -15.27
N PRO A 146 17.40 6.31 -14.34
CA PRO A 146 17.62 5.34 -13.26
C PRO A 146 16.36 5.22 -12.40
N ALA A 147 15.90 3.99 -12.20
CA ALA A 147 14.82 3.71 -11.26
C ALA A 147 15.36 3.78 -9.82
N LYS A 148 14.66 4.51 -8.96
CA LYS A 148 14.96 4.61 -7.52
C LYS A 148 13.77 4.11 -6.73
N ILE A 149 14.01 3.24 -5.74
CA ILE A 149 12.98 2.83 -4.80
C ILE A 149 12.66 4.04 -3.91
N ILE A 150 11.46 4.57 -4.04
CA ILE A 150 10.97 5.74 -3.29
C ILE A 150 10.11 5.36 -2.09
N GLN A 151 9.54 4.15 -2.11
CA GLN A 151 8.78 3.58 -1.01
C GLN A 151 9.01 2.07 -0.99
N ASP A 152 9.22 1.52 0.20
CA ASP A 152 9.31 0.09 0.47
C ASP A 152 8.53 -0.21 1.75
N THR A 153 7.76 -1.31 1.73
CA THR A 153 6.93 -1.74 2.85
C THR A 153 7.07 -3.24 3.05
N VAL A 154 7.59 -3.63 4.18
CA VAL A 154 7.71 -5.03 4.58
C VAL A 154 6.74 -5.32 5.71
N VAL A 155 5.87 -6.33 5.54
CA VAL A 155 4.90 -6.76 6.56
C VAL A 155 5.19 -8.20 6.94
N GLY A 156 5.46 -8.45 8.22
CA GLY A 156 5.68 -9.81 8.74
C GLY A 156 4.40 -10.65 8.68
N PRO A 157 4.50 -11.96 8.41
CA PRO A 157 3.35 -12.86 8.27
C PRO A 157 2.44 -12.89 9.50
N SER A 158 3.02 -12.80 10.70
CA SER A 158 2.28 -12.83 11.96
C SER A 158 1.37 -11.61 12.13
N LEU A 159 1.85 -10.42 11.80
CA LEU A 159 1.05 -9.19 11.88
C LEU A 159 -0.02 -9.15 10.79
N GLY A 160 0.28 -9.63 9.59
CA GLY A 160 -0.70 -9.77 8.52
C GLY A 160 -1.86 -10.68 8.93
N GLN A 161 -1.57 -11.86 9.49
CA GLN A 161 -2.58 -12.80 9.95
C GLN A 161 -3.40 -12.27 11.14
N GLU A 162 -2.75 -11.62 12.11
CA GLU A 162 -3.42 -10.99 13.27
C GLU A 162 -4.39 -9.88 12.81
N SER A 163 -3.96 -9.04 11.88
CA SER A 163 -4.77 -7.97 11.31
C SER A 163 -5.96 -8.49 10.50
N ILE A 164 -5.77 -9.56 9.72
CA ILE A 164 -6.86 -10.22 8.99
C ILE A 164 -7.87 -10.80 9.97
N ASN A 165 -7.42 -11.52 11.00
CA ASN A 165 -8.31 -12.12 12.00
C ASN A 165 -9.10 -11.05 12.78
N ALA A 166 -8.45 -9.97 13.19
CA ALA A 166 -9.11 -8.85 13.87
C ALA A 166 -10.12 -8.14 12.95
N GLY A 167 -9.76 -7.92 11.69
CA GLY A 167 -10.66 -7.34 10.68
C GLY A 167 -11.89 -8.22 10.42
N MET A 168 -11.69 -9.54 10.25
CA MET A 168 -12.78 -10.49 10.04
C MET A 168 -13.67 -10.62 11.27
N LEU A 169 -13.11 -10.64 12.47
CA LEU A 169 -13.90 -10.66 13.71
C LEU A 169 -14.75 -9.39 13.86
N SER A 170 -14.15 -8.22 13.59
CA SER A 170 -14.87 -6.94 13.61
C SER A 170 -16.01 -6.90 12.58
N PHE A 171 -15.76 -7.42 11.37
CA PHE A 171 -16.79 -7.58 10.35
C PHE A 171 -17.96 -8.44 10.82
N VAL A 172 -17.68 -9.63 11.37
CA VAL A 172 -18.72 -10.55 11.86
C VAL A 172 -19.53 -9.94 13.01
N ILE A 173 -18.87 -9.30 13.97
CA ILE A 173 -19.55 -8.62 15.09
C ILE A 173 -20.44 -7.50 14.58
N ALA A 174 -19.93 -6.61 13.72
CA ALA A 174 -20.70 -5.51 13.16
C ALA A 174 -21.91 -6.04 12.37
N PHE A 175 -21.71 -7.08 11.56
CA PHE A 175 -22.76 -7.71 10.78
C PHE A 175 -23.88 -8.28 11.66
N ILE A 176 -23.53 -9.05 12.69
CA ILE A 176 -24.52 -9.62 13.64
C ILE A 176 -25.27 -8.50 14.37
N LEU A 177 -24.57 -7.44 14.82
CA LEU A 177 -25.22 -6.32 15.49
C LEU A 177 -26.24 -5.61 14.59
N VAL A 178 -25.92 -5.42 13.31
CA VAL A 178 -26.83 -4.81 12.33
C VAL A 178 -28.07 -5.69 12.09
N LEU A 179 -27.87 -7.01 11.88
CA LEU A 179 -28.99 -7.95 11.72
C LEU A 179 -29.91 -7.96 12.94
N LEU A 180 -29.31 -8.02 14.14
CA LEU A 180 -30.09 -7.98 15.39
C LEU A 180 -30.86 -6.67 15.52
N TYR A 181 -30.22 -5.53 15.22
CA TYR A 181 -30.89 -4.23 15.27
C TYR A 181 -32.12 -4.19 14.35
N MET A 182 -31.94 -4.59 13.07
CA MET A 182 -33.01 -4.56 12.09
C MET A 182 -34.16 -5.52 12.46
N GLY A 183 -33.84 -6.76 12.82
CA GLY A 183 -34.87 -7.75 13.24
C GLY A 183 -35.64 -7.34 14.50
N LEU A 184 -34.93 -6.81 15.51
CA LEU A 184 -35.52 -6.37 16.77
C LEU A 184 -36.30 -5.06 16.65
N PHE A 185 -35.90 -4.13 15.78
CA PHE A 185 -36.54 -2.83 15.68
C PHE A 185 -37.69 -2.82 14.67
N TYR A 186 -37.50 -3.43 13.48
CA TYR A 186 -38.47 -3.39 12.37
C TYR A 186 -39.26 -4.67 12.16
N LYS A 187 -39.07 -5.66 13.03
CA LYS A 187 -39.85 -6.92 13.03
C LYS A 187 -39.78 -7.64 11.69
N THR A 188 -40.94 -7.94 11.04
CA THR A 188 -40.98 -8.73 9.80
C THR A 188 -40.26 -7.98 8.64
N ALA A 189 -40.46 -6.67 8.56
CA ALA A 189 -39.74 -5.86 7.55
C ALA A 189 -38.22 -5.86 7.79
N GLY A 190 -37.78 -5.90 9.06
CA GLY A 190 -36.37 -6.03 9.40
C GLY A 190 -35.75 -7.29 8.84
N TRP A 191 -36.38 -8.45 8.95
CA TRP A 191 -35.90 -9.70 8.36
C TRP A 191 -35.76 -9.62 6.82
N MET A 192 -36.60 -8.82 6.14
CA MET A 192 -36.48 -8.62 4.70
C MET A 192 -35.26 -7.74 4.36
N ALA A 193 -35.00 -6.74 5.18
CA ALA A 193 -33.77 -5.95 5.06
C ALA A 193 -32.52 -6.79 5.32
N ASP A 194 -32.58 -7.72 6.27
CA ASP A 194 -31.48 -8.62 6.58
C ASP A 194 -31.13 -9.54 5.40
N ILE A 195 -32.17 -10.10 4.72
CA ILE A 195 -31.97 -10.87 3.50
C ILE A 195 -31.36 -10.01 2.38
N ALA A 196 -31.85 -8.77 2.24
CA ALA A 196 -31.29 -7.83 1.26
C ALA A 196 -29.84 -7.45 1.59
N LEU A 197 -29.48 -7.30 2.87
CA LEU A 197 -28.12 -7.05 3.34
C LEU A 197 -27.20 -8.25 3.05
N LEU A 198 -27.64 -9.48 3.31
CA LEU A 198 -26.91 -10.69 2.92
C LEU A 198 -26.64 -10.74 1.41
N THR A 199 -27.68 -10.41 0.62
CA THR A 199 -27.56 -10.34 -0.84
C THR A 199 -26.56 -9.24 -1.24
N ASN A 200 -26.57 -8.09 -0.56
CA ASN A 200 -25.61 -7.00 -0.81
C ASN A 200 -24.17 -7.44 -0.55
N VAL A 201 -23.90 -8.10 0.58
CA VAL A 201 -22.55 -8.61 0.88
C VAL A 201 -22.10 -9.61 -0.19
N PHE A 202 -23.00 -10.51 -0.61
CA PHE A 202 -22.71 -11.48 -1.66
C PHE A 202 -22.39 -10.80 -3.00
N LEU A 203 -23.18 -9.82 -3.42
CA LEU A 203 -22.95 -9.05 -4.64
C LEU A 203 -21.66 -8.24 -4.56
N LEU A 204 -21.41 -7.56 -3.44
CA LEU A 204 -20.19 -6.81 -3.21
C LEU A 204 -18.95 -7.68 -3.38
N MET A 205 -18.92 -8.85 -2.71
CA MET A 205 -17.81 -9.78 -2.83
C MET A 205 -17.66 -10.33 -4.25
N GLY A 206 -18.78 -10.65 -4.91
CA GLY A 206 -18.78 -11.10 -6.30
C GLY A 206 -18.20 -10.06 -7.27
N VAL A 207 -18.57 -8.80 -7.10
CA VAL A 207 -18.04 -7.69 -7.91
C VAL A 207 -16.54 -7.47 -7.64
N LEU A 208 -16.10 -7.45 -6.38
CA LEU A 208 -14.68 -7.30 -6.03
C LEU A 208 -13.83 -8.40 -6.65
N VAL A 209 -14.28 -9.66 -6.56
CA VAL A 209 -13.58 -10.80 -7.17
C VAL A 209 -13.55 -10.70 -8.70
N SER A 210 -14.67 -10.28 -9.32
CA SER A 210 -14.77 -10.13 -10.79
C SER A 210 -13.82 -9.08 -11.34
N PHE A 211 -13.61 -7.99 -10.61
CA PHE A 211 -12.66 -6.94 -10.99
C PHE A 211 -11.21 -7.25 -10.60
N GLY A 212 -10.94 -8.37 -9.94
CA GLY A 212 -9.60 -8.70 -9.44
C GLY A 212 -9.09 -7.70 -8.40
N ALA A 213 -10.01 -7.05 -7.65
CA ALA A 213 -9.65 -6.05 -6.67
C ALA A 213 -8.92 -6.67 -5.48
N VAL A 214 -7.79 -6.06 -5.08
CA VAL A 214 -7.03 -6.51 -3.93
C VAL A 214 -7.72 -6.04 -2.64
N LEU A 215 -8.07 -6.99 -1.77
CA LEU A 215 -8.67 -6.68 -0.47
C LEU A 215 -7.57 -6.25 0.51
N THR A 216 -7.53 -4.97 0.83
CA THR A 216 -6.63 -4.38 1.83
C THR A 216 -7.31 -4.24 3.19
N LEU A 217 -6.55 -4.03 4.28
CA LEU A 217 -7.14 -3.77 5.61
C LEU A 217 -8.09 -2.57 5.62
N PRO A 218 -7.72 -1.40 5.06
CA PRO A 218 -8.68 -0.31 4.87
C PRO A 218 -9.85 -0.69 3.96
N GLY A 219 -9.66 -1.58 2.98
CA GLY A 219 -10.75 -2.13 2.16
C GLY A 219 -11.76 -2.92 3.00
N ILE A 220 -11.31 -3.74 3.96
CA ILE A 220 -12.21 -4.41 4.92
C ILE A 220 -12.98 -3.37 5.74
N ALA A 221 -12.34 -2.33 6.23
CA ALA A 221 -13.01 -1.23 6.94
C ALA A 221 -14.07 -0.54 6.04
N GLY A 222 -13.78 -0.35 4.75
CA GLY A 222 -14.75 0.13 3.76
C GLY A 222 -15.98 -0.78 3.63
N ILE A 223 -15.79 -2.10 3.61
CA ILE A 223 -16.90 -3.07 3.58
C ILE A 223 -17.76 -2.95 4.85
N VAL A 224 -17.14 -2.88 6.02
CA VAL A 224 -17.86 -2.72 7.30
C VAL A 224 -18.66 -1.41 7.31
N LEU A 225 -18.07 -0.33 6.84
CA LEU A 225 -18.74 0.96 6.73
C LEU A 225 -19.94 0.91 5.77
N THR A 226 -19.76 0.31 4.60
CA THR A 226 -20.85 0.21 3.60
C THR A 226 -21.99 -0.67 4.06
N MET A 227 -21.75 -1.69 4.90
CA MET A 227 -22.82 -2.47 5.53
C MET A 227 -23.72 -1.61 6.43
N GLY A 228 -23.11 -0.73 7.24
CA GLY A 228 -23.88 0.23 8.04
C GLY A 228 -24.74 1.16 7.18
N MET A 229 -24.15 1.70 6.11
CA MET A 229 -24.87 2.58 5.17
C MET A 229 -25.93 1.83 4.33
N ALA A 230 -25.73 0.54 4.05
CA ALA A 230 -26.71 -0.26 3.32
C ALA A 230 -28.04 -0.41 4.07
N VAL A 231 -27.98 -0.44 5.40
CA VAL A 231 -29.17 -0.52 6.24
C VAL A 231 -29.89 0.83 6.34
N ASP A 232 -29.15 1.94 6.30
CA ASP A 232 -29.70 3.29 6.39
C ASP A 232 -30.77 3.57 5.32
N ALA A 233 -30.55 3.16 4.08
CA ALA A 233 -31.53 3.27 3.01
C ALA A 233 -32.85 2.52 3.36
N ASN A 234 -32.75 1.31 3.93
CA ASN A 234 -33.93 0.54 4.37
C ASN A 234 -34.66 1.22 5.53
N VAL A 235 -33.90 1.79 6.49
CA VAL A 235 -34.46 2.56 7.62
C VAL A 235 -35.27 3.76 7.10
N ILE A 236 -34.74 4.56 6.17
CA ILE A 236 -35.44 5.68 5.58
C ILE A 236 -36.74 5.24 4.90
N ILE A 237 -36.71 4.15 4.14
CA ILE A 237 -37.91 3.58 3.49
C ILE A 237 -38.94 3.14 4.55
N TYR A 238 -38.52 2.42 5.57
CA TYR A 238 -39.43 1.89 6.57
C TYR A 238 -40.05 2.98 7.45
N GLU A 239 -39.30 3.97 7.87
CA GLU A 239 -39.83 5.10 8.60
C GLU A 239 -40.81 5.89 7.73
N ARG A 240 -40.56 6.04 6.43
CA ARG A 240 -41.51 6.66 5.52
C ARG A 240 -42.77 5.85 5.35
N ILE A 241 -42.69 4.52 5.23
CA ILE A 241 -43.87 3.65 5.18
C ILE A 241 -44.69 3.76 6.48
N LYS A 242 -44.02 3.77 7.65
CA LYS A 242 -44.68 3.96 8.95
C LYS A 242 -45.42 5.30 9.03
N GLU A 243 -44.82 6.36 8.48
CA GLU A 243 -45.45 7.68 8.43
C GLU A 243 -46.73 7.66 7.57
N GLU A 244 -46.69 7.05 6.37
CA GLU A 244 -47.84 6.93 5.49
C GLU A 244 -48.94 6.04 6.09
N LEU A 245 -48.57 4.97 6.84
CA LEU A 245 -49.51 4.14 7.59
C LEU A 245 -50.19 4.91 8.75
N ARG A 246 -49.42 5.73 9.49
CA ARG A 246 -49.99 6.62 10.53
C ARG A 246 -50.91 7.68 9.94
N GLY A 247 -50.68 8.09 8.67
CA GLY A 247 -51.56 8.95 7.90
C GLY A 247 -52.87 8.29 7.44
N GLY A 248 -53.11 7.02 7.80
CA GLY A 248 -54.36 6.29 7.52
C GLY A 248 -54.42 5.62 6.14
N LYS A 249 -53.28 5.54 5.41
CA LYS A 249 -53.25 4.82 4.13
C LYS A 249 -53.25 3.31 4.29
N GLY A 250 -53.88 2.62 3.35
CA GLY A 250 -53.82 1.15 3.30
C GLY A 250 -52.39 0.66 3.02
N LEU A 251 -52.05 -0.54 3.50
CA LEU A 251 -50.70 -1.10 3.49
C LEU A 251 -50.03 -1.05 2.11
N SER A 252 -50.68 -1.48 1.05
CA SER A 252 -50.12 -1.52 -0.30
C SER A 252 -49.79 -0.11 -0.84
N LEU A 253 -50.68 0.88 -0.56
CA LEU A 253 -50.44 2.27 -0.96
C LEU A 253 -49.31 2.91 -0.12
N ALA A 254 -49.31 2.64 1.19
CA ALA A 254 -48.23 3.13 2.06
C ALA A 254 -46.86 2.60 1.67
N ILE A 255 -46.74 1.33 1.28
CA ILE A 255 -45.48 0.76 0.74
C ILE A 255 -45.07 1.49 -0.54
N LYS A 256 -45.99 1.60 -1.53
CA LYS A 256 -45.70 2.28 -2.80
C LYS A 256 -45.25 3.71 -2.59
N ASP A 257 -46.00 4.48 -1.78
CA ASP A 257 -45.67 5.89 -1.49
C ASP A 257 -44.39 6.03 -0.67
N GLY A 258 -44.15 5.13 0.29
CA GLY A 258 -42.94 5.10 1.11
C GLY A 258 -41.68 4.94 0.28
N PHE A 259 -41.64 3.96 -0.63
CA PHE A 259 -40.52 3.79 -1.56
C PHE A 259 -40.36 5.00 -2.49
N SER A 260 -41.46 5.48 -3.09
CA SER A 260 -41.41 6.61 -4.04
C SER A 260 -40.89 7.89 -3.39
N LYS A 261 -41.30 8.19 -2.15
CA LYS A 261 -40.90 9.41 -1.45
C LYS A 261 -39.50 9.30 -0.81
N ALA A 262 -39.07 8.09 -0.45
CA ALA A 262 -37.75 7.85 0.08
C ALA A 262 -36.66 7.85 -1.01
N TYR A 263 -37.03 7.57 -2.26
CA TYR A 263 -36.08 7.39 -3.38
C TYR A 263 -35.13 8.58 -3.55
N SER A 264 -35.66 9.80 -3.63
CA SER A 264 -34.83 11.00 -3.80
C SER A 264 -33.82 11.16 -2.67
N ALA A 265 -34.28 11.04 -1.40
CA ALA A 265 -33.39 11.20 -0.26
C ALA A 265 -32.28 10.14 -0.20
N ILE A 266 -32.57 8.91 -0.62
CA ILE A 266 -31.59 7.83 -0.67
C ILE A 266 -30.55 8.11 -1.76
N ILE A 267 -30.98 8.46 -2.98
CA ILE A 267 -30.06 8.73 -4.08
C ILE A 267 -29.17 9.94 -3.75
N ASP A 268 -29.76 11.04 -3.26
CA ASP A 268 -29.02 12.26 -2.91
C ASP A 268 -27.97 11.99 -1.84
N GLY A 269 -28.33 11.26 -0.77
CA GLY A 269 -27.40 10.91 0.30
C GLY A 269 -26.27 9.99 -0.18
N GLN A 270 -26.57 9.03 -1.05
CA GLN A 270 -25.56 8.10 -1.56
C GLN A 270 -24.67 8.72 -2.64
N LEU A 271 -25.22 9.63 -3.46
CA LEU A 271 -24.47 10.31 -4.50
C LEU A 271 -23.35 11.19 -3.93
N THR A 272 -23.63 11.92 -2.84
CA THR A 272 -22.58 12.72 -2.15
C THR A 272 -21.44 11.83 -1.63
N THR A 273 -21.77 10.65 -1.14
CA THR A 273 -20.75 9.68 -0.66
C THR A 273 -19.97 9.05 -1.82
N ILE A 274 -20.65 8.76 -2.96
CA ILE A 274 -19.97 8.27 -4.18
C ILE A 274 -19.01 9.33 -4.72
N ILE A 275 -19.42 10.60 -4.77
CA ILE A 275 -18.54 11.71 -5.19
C ILE A 275 -17.27 11.74 -4.33
N THR A 276 -17.42 11.66 -3.00
CA THR A 276 -16.28 11.58 -2.10
C THR A 276 -15.41 10.34 -2.36
N GLY A 277 -16.03 9.18 -2.57
CA GLY A 277 -15.34 7.94 -2.92
C GLY A 277 -14.55 8.05 -4.22
N ILE A 278 -15.11 8.65 -5.26
CA ILE A 278 -14.43 8.88 -6.55
C ILE A 278 -13.21 9.80 -6.37
N VAL A 279 -13.36 10.88 -5.62
CA VAL A 279 -12.25 11.79 -5.34
C VAL A 279 -11.13 11.05 -4.57
N LEU A 280 -11.48 10.25 -3.55
CA LEU A 280 -10.52 9.43 -2.83
C LEU A 280 -9.86 8.36 -3.73
N PHE A 281 -10.57 7.84 -4.71
CA PHE A 281 -10.01 6.88 -5.67
C PHE A 281 -9.00 7.53 -6.62
N ILE A 282 -9.27 8.76 -7.08
CA ILE A 282 -8.40 9.49 -8.02
C ILE A 282 -7.13 9.99 -7.33
N PHE A 283 -7.26 10.58 -6.15
CA PHE A 283 -6.15 11.22 -5.42
C PHE A 283 -5.51 10.30 -4.37
N GLY A 284 -6.19 9.22 -3.98
CA GLY A 284 -5.69 8.25 -3.01
C GLY A 284 -4.63 7.33 -3.60
N ASN A 285 -3.65 6.96 -2.78
CA ASN A 285 -2.60 6.01 -3.14
C ASN A 285 -2.69 4.75 -2.26
N GLY A 286 -2.36 3.60 -2.84
CA GLY A 286 -2.23 2.34 -2.12
C GLY A 286 -3.44 1.98 -1.23
N PRO A 287 -3.29 1.98 0.10
CA PRO A 287 -4.36 1.60 1.03
C PRO A 287 -5.62 2.46 0.94
N VAL A 288 -5.49 3.77 0.67
CA VAL A 288 -6.63 4.70 0.53
C VAL A 288 -7.43 4.40 -0.72
N GLN A 289 -6.76 4.07 -1.83
CA GLN A 289 -7.41 3.68 -3.07
C GLN A 289 -8.19 2.36 -2.90
N GLY A 290 -7.64 1.39 -2.17
CA GLY A 290 -8.33 0.14 -1.82
C GLY A 290 -9.60 0.39 -1.01
N PHE A 291 -9.56 1.27 -0.01
CA PHE A 291 -10.74 1.71 0.73
C PHE A 291 -11.79 2.38 -0.17
N ALA A 292 -11.38 3.32 -1.02
CA ALA A 292 -12.27 4.04 -1.92
C ALA A 292 -12.97 3.08 -2.91
N THR A 293 -12.25 2.09 -3.42
CA THR A 293 -12.78 1.06 -4.33
C THR A 293 -13.90 0.27 -3.67
N THR A 294 -13.67 -0.25 -2.46
CA THR A 294 -14.68 -1.01 -1.72
C THR A 294 -15.88 -0.15 -1.33
N LEU A 295 -15.63 1.12 -0.98
CA LEU A 295 -16.67 2.09 -0.66
C LEU A 295 -17.60 2.35 -1.85
N ILE A 296 -17.06 2.68 -3.03
CA ILE A 296 -17.85 2.97 -4.24
C ILE A 296 -18.69 1.75 -4.64
N ILE A 297 -18.06 0.58 -4.74
CA ILE A 297 -18.75 -0.66 -5.11
C ILE A 297 -19.82 -0.99 -4.07
N GLY A 298 -19.50 -0.87 -2.78
CA GLY A 298 -20.42 -1.14 -1.69
C GLY A 298 -21.64 -0.23 -1.69
N ILE A 299 -21.49 1.05 -2.00
CA ILE A 299 -22.61 1.97 -2.11
C ILE A 299 -23.50 1.61 -3.30
N ILE A 300 -22.93 1.34 -4.48
CA ILE A 300 -23.71 0.98 -5.66
C ILE A 300 -24.51 -0.31 -5.41
N THR A 301 -23.89 -1.33 -4.85
CA THR A 301 -24.59 -2.59 -4.54
C THR A 301 -25.62 -2.42 -3.44
N SER A 302 -25.35 -1.57 -2.44
CA SER A 302 -26.29 -1.30 -1.34
C SER A 302 -27.55 -0.57 -1.81
N VAL A 303 -27.40 0.45 -2.66
CA VAL A 303 -28.53 1.18 -3.26
C VAL A 303 -29.40 0.21 -4.09
N PHE A 304 -28.75 -0.61 -4.91
CA PHE A 304 -29.45 -1.63 -5.68
C PHE A 304 -30.25 -2.58 -4.76
N CYS A 305 -29.63 -3.13 -3.72
CA CYS A 305 -30.29 -4.05 -2.81
C CYS A 305 -31.42 -3.37 -2.02
N ALA A 306 -31.21 -2.16 -1.52
CA ALA A 306 -32.23 -1.45 -0.75
C ALA A 306 -33.46 -1.07 -1.61
N ILE A 307 -33.26 -0.64 -2.86
CA ILE A 307 -34.37 -0.18 -3.71
C ILE A 307 -35.06 -1.37 -4.39
N PHE A 308 -34.30 -2.31 -4.97
CA PHE A 308 -34.87 -3.40 -5.77
C PHE A 308 -35.13 -4.66 -4.94
N ILE A 309 -34.11 -5.18 -4.26
CA ILE A 309 -34.24 -6.47 -3.56
C ILE A 309 -35.19 -6.34 -2.39
N THR A 310 -35.02 -5.33 -1.53
CA THR A 310 -35.91 -5.11 -0.39
C THR A 310 -37.36 -4.91 -0.84
N ARG A 311 -37.61 -4.12 -1.90
CA ARG A 311 -38.93 -3.93 -2.44
C ARG A 311 -39.55 -5.24 -2.93
N LEU A 312 -38.82 -6.00 -3.72
CA LEU A 312 -39.27 -7.29 -4.25
C LEU A 312 -39.62 -8.27 -3.13
N LEU A 313 -38.81 -8.33 -2.08
CA LEU A 313 -39.09 -9.17 -0.91
C LEU A 313 -40.34 -8.74 -0.14
N ILE A 314 -40.51 -7.44 0.06
CA ILE A 314 -41.73 -6.89 0.73
C ILE A 314 -42.99 -7.15 -0.12
N GLU A 315 -42.95 -6.86 -1.42
CA GLU A 315 -44.07 -7.09 -2.34
C GLU A 315 -44.44 -8.61 -2.40
N TRP A 316 -43.41 -9.49 -2.42
CA TRP A 316 -43.60 -10.93 -2.40
C TRP A 316 -44.30 -11.41 -1.11
N ILE A 317 -43.87 -10.91 0.07
CA ILE A 317 -44.51 -11.27 1.36
C ILE A 317 -45.93 -10.76 1.42
N VAL A 318 -46.18 -9.51 1.04
CA VAL A 318 -47.52 -8.91 1.05
C VAL A 318 -48.45 -9.66 0.10
N GLY A 319 -47.95 -10.05 -1.09
CA GLY A 319 -48.70 -10.85 -2.04
C GLY A 319 -49.06 -12.25 -1.53
N LYS A 320 -48.17 -12.89 -0.75
CA LYS A 320 -48.37 -14.25 -0.26
C LYS A 320 -49.17 -14.32 1.07
N TRP A 321 -48.91 -13.40 2.00
CA TRP A 321 -49.49 -13.44 3.37
C TRP A 321 -50.40 -12.27 3.66
N GLY A 322 -50.58 -11.33 2.75
CA GLY A 322 -51.51 -10.21 2.87
C GLY A 322 -51.11 -9.14 3.88
N ASN A 323 -50.10 -9.37 4.71
CA ASN A 323 -49.69 -8.44 5.76
C ASN A 323 -48.19 -8.48 6.03
N ILE A 324 -47.61 -7.33 6.40
CA ILE A 324 -46.23 -7.16 6.89
C ILE A 324 -46.24 -6.14 8.01
N THR A 325 -45.38 -6.32 9.01
CA THR A 325 -45.27 -5.40 10.15
C THR A 325 -43.90 -4.71 10.13
N PHE A 326 -43.91 -3.38 10.37
CA PHE A 326 -42.71 -2.52 10.34
C PHE A 326 -42.24 -2.09 11.72
N SER A 327 -42.90 -2.55 12.79
CA SER A 327 -42.53 -2.18 14.16
C SER A 327 -43.07 -3.19 15.18
N TYR A 328 -42.43 -3.24 16.32
CA TYR A 328 -43.02 -3.80 17.55
C TYR A 328 -43.77 -2.70 18.32
N LYS A 329 -44.63 -3.05 19.26
CA LYS A 329 -45.36 -2.08 20.10
C LYS A 329 -44.42 -1.10 20.84
N TRP A 330 -43.21 -1.54 21.21
CA TRP A 330 -42.25 -0.72 21.91
C TRP A 330 -41.46 0.19 20.96
N SER A 331 -41.16 -0.26 19.72
CA SER A 331 -40.43 0.51 18.72
C SER A 331 -41.32 1.45 17.88
N GLU A 332 -42.63 1.25 17.90
CA GLU A 332 -43.60 2.05 17.15
C GLU A 332 -43.65 3.51 17.59
N ASN A 333 -43.57 3.76 18.91
CA ASN A 333 -43.62 5.08 19.50
C ASN A 333 -42.28 5.55 20.05
N PHE A 334 -41.18 4.91 19.69
CA PHE A 334 -39.86 5.30 20.12
C PHE A 334 -39.55 6.72 19.62
N LEU A 335 -39.30 7.65 20.54
CA LEU A 335 -39.06 9.08 20.30
C LEU A 335 -40.25 9.88 19.68
N SER A 336 -41.45 9.30 19.51
CA SER A 336 -42.60 10.03 18.93
C SER A 336 -43.13 11.14 19.86
N ASN A 337 -42.92 11.03 21.16
CA ASN A 337 -43.36 11.98 22.17
C ASN A 337 -42.25 12.95 22.63
N THR A 338 -41.33 13.26 21.75
CA THR A 338 -40.24 14.19 22.08
C THR A 338 -40.75 15.62 22.03
N HIS A 339 -40.90 16.26 23.18
CA HIS A 339 -41.35 17.66 23.31
C HIS A 339 -40.19 18.65 23.49
N PHE A 340 -38.97 18.26 23.06
CA PHE A 340 -37.80 19.13 23.17
C PHE A 340 -37.82 20.21 22.07
N ASP A 341 -37.90 21.47 22.49
CA ASP A 341 -37.90 22.63 21.58
C ASP A 341 -36.47 22.99 21.18
N PHE A 342 -35.98 22.31 20.15
CA PHE A 342 -34.62 22.54 19.58
C PHE A 342 -34.42 23.97 19.11
N ILE A 343 -35.47 24.62 18.55
CA ILE A 343 -35.40 25.96 18.03
C ILE A 343 -35.24 26.98 19.16
N ARG A 344 -35.87 26.76 20.28
CA ARG A 344 -35.74 27.65 21.47
C ARG A 344 -34.34 27.58 22.04
N VAL A 345 -33.69 26.42 22.04
CA VAL A 345 -32.36 26.17 22.61
C VAL A 345 -31.23 26.47 21.62
N ARG A 346 -31.54 26.92 20.39
CA ARG A 346 -30.51 27.18 19.34
C ARG A 346 -29.36 28.07 19.77
N LYS A 347 -29.59 29.09 20.63
CA LYS A 347 -28.54 29.97 21.13
C LYS A 347 -27.48 29.23 21.95
N VAL A 348 -27.93 28.24 22.77
CA VAL A 348 -27.01 27.39 23.53
C VAL A 348 -26.20 26.52 22.59
N GLY A 349 -26.86 25.96 21.57
CA GLY A 349 -26.17 25.16 20.51
C GLY A 349 -25.10 25.98 19.78
N TYR A 350 -25.42 27.22 19.36
CA TYR A 350 -24.44 28.13 18.75
C TYR A 350 -23.27 28.47 19.67
N THR A 351 -23.55 28.74 20.96
CA THR A 351 -22.49 29.05 21.93
C THR A 351 -21.55 27.83 22.09
N ILE A 352 -22.12 26.62 22.25
CA ILE A 352 -21.31 25.39 22.36
C ILE A 352 -20.47 25.20 21.09
N ALA A 353 -21.07 25.34 19.91
CA ALA A 353 -20.36 25.17 18.64
C ALA A 353 -19.20 26.19 18.50
N VAL A 354 -19.44 27.48 18.78
CA VAL A 354 -18.42 28.52 18.72
C VAL A 354 -17.28 28.23 19.70
N VAL A 355 -17.61 27.83 20.94
CA VAL A 355 -16.58 27.49 21.95
C VAL A 355 -15.75 26.29 21.49
N LEU A 356 -16.38 25.23 20.98
CA LEU A 356 -15.66 24.05 20.47
C LEU A 356 -14.77 24.40 19.28
N ILE A 357 -15.26 25.19 18.33
CA ILE A 357 -14.47 25.65 17.18
C ILE A 357 -13.28 26.50 17.65
N ALA A 358 -13.51 27.45 18.58
CA ALA A 358 -12.44 28.28 19.12
C ALA A 358 -11.37 27.45 19.84
N LEU A 359 -11.78 26.51 20.70
CA LEU A 359 -10.87 25.57 21.37
C LEU A 359 -10.09 24.71 20.37
N SER A 360 -10.74 24.23 19.31
CA SER A 360 -10.09 23.47 18.24
C SER A 360 -9.05 24.30 17.50
N CYS A 361 -9.38 25.55 17.13
CA CYS A 361 -8.44 26.48 16.50
C CYS A 361 -7.25 26.80 17.41
N ILE A 362 -7.49 27.09 18.68
CA ILE A 362 -6.43 27.33 19.65
C ILE A 362 -5.52 26.10 19.81
N SER A 363 -6.11 24.91 19.94
CA SER A 363 -5.35 23.65 20.04
C SER A 363 -4.52 23.39 18.78
N PHE A 364 -5.09 23.65 17.60
CA PHE A 364 -4.40 23.48 16.32
C PHE A 364 -3.19 24.41 16.20
N VAL A 365 -3.33 25.68 16.59
CA VAL A 365 -2.23 26.66 16.56
C VAL A 365 -1.18 26.38 17.64
N ALA A 366 -1.61 25.97 18.84
CA ALA A 366 -0.71 25.76 19.99
C ALA A 366 0.05 24.44 19.93
N ARG A 367 -0.56 23.36 19.40
CA ARG A 367 0.01 22.00 19.39
C ARG A 367 0.32 21.47 17.99
N GLY A 368 -0.30 22.04 16.93
CA GLY A 368 -0.20 21.51 15.57
C GLY A 368 -0.88 20.16 15.41
N LEU A 369 -0.58 19.49 14.28
CA LEU A 369 -0.99 18.12 13.99
C LEU A 369 0.22 17.20 14.11
N ASN A 370 0.07 16.08 14.79
CA ASN A 370 1.02 14.97 14.72
C ASN A 370 0.78 14.20 13.42
N LEU A 371 1.61 14.47 12.43
CA LEU A 371 1.54 13.81 11.11
C LEU A 371 2.28 12.47 11.15
N GLY A 372 1.71 11.45 10.52
CA GLY A 372 2.37 10.15 10.36
C GLY A 372 3.52 10.21 9.35
N ALA A 373 4.31 9.12 9.26
CA ALA A 373 5.44 9.01 8.33
C ALA A 373 5.02 9.20 6.87
N GLU A 374 3.76 8.91 6.54
CA GLU A 374 3.19 9.10 5.22
C GLU A 374 3.20 10.57 4.77
N PHE A 375 3.15 11.52 5.73
CA PHE A 375 3.13 12.97 5.45
C PHE A 375 4.47 13.65 5.72
N THR A 376 5.26 13.10 6.64
CA THR A 376 6.55 13.71 7.05
C THR A 376 7.74 13.07 6.35
N GLY A 377 7.56 11.91 5.74
CA GLY A 377 8.64 11.04 5.30
C GLY A 377 9.34 10.37 6.47
N GLY A 378 10.19 9.40 6.18
CA GLY A 378 10.98 8.71 7.19
C GLY A 378 10.85 7.19 7.13
N ARG A 379 11.32 6.56 8.19
CA ARG A 379 11.23 5.12 8.41
C ARG A 379 10.33 4.84 9.60
N ALA A 380 9.32 3.99 9.40
CA ALA A 380 8.41 3.55 10.44
C ALA A 380 8.58 2.05 10.68
N TYR A 381 8.78 1.67 11.92
CA TYR A 381 8.93 0.29 12.35
C TYR A 381 7.83 -0.05 13.34
N VAL A 382 7.19 -1.20 13.19
CA VAL A 382 6.39 -1.81 14.25
C VAL A 382 7.21 -2.93 14.86
N ILE A 383 7.51 -2.81 16.15
CA ILE A 383 8.38 -3.73 16.88
C ILE A 383 7.57 -4.41 17.97
N ARG A 384 7.68 -5.73 18.05
CA ARG A 384 7.09 -6.56 19.10
C ARG A 384 8.15 -6.98 20.10
N PHE A 385 7.85 -6.77 21.37
CA PHE A 385 8.64 -7.25 22.51
C PHE A 385 8.05 -8.56 23.05
N ASP A 386 8.84 -9.30 23.80
CA ASP A 386 8.42 -10.51 24.50
C ASP A 386 7.59 -10.22 25.77
N ARG A 387 7.58 -8.96 26.21
CA ARG A 387 6.84 -8.46 27.37
C ARG A 387 6.22 -7.11 27.09
N ALA A 388 5.29 -6.68 27.93
CA ALA A 388 4.77 -5.32 27.89
C ALA A 388 5.89 -4.32 28.23
N VAL A 389 6.08 -3.30 27.39
CA VAL A 389 7.09 -2.25 27.54
C VAL A 389 6.42 -0.89 27.44
N SER A 390 6.86 0.10 28.23
CA SER A 390 6.27 1.44 28.15
C SER A 390 6.86 2.24 26.99
N ALA A 391 6.02 3.04 26.32
CA ALA A 391 6.46 3.94 25.25
C ALA A 391 7.54 4.94 25.74
N GLU A 392 7.50 5.31 27.02
CA GLU A 392 8.47 6.23 27.64
C GLU A 392 9.86 5.58 27.76
N GLU A 393 9.92 4.30 28.12
CA GLU A 393 11.14 3.53 28.22
C GLU A 393 11.80 3.34 26.84
N VAL A 394 11.00 2.99 25.83
CA VAL A 394 11.44 2.89 24.44
C VAL A 394 11.96 4.24 23.93
N ARG A 395 11.21 5.34 24.20
CA ARG A 395 11.62 6.69 23.82
C ARG A 395 12.94 7.10 24.44
N ARG A 396 13.15 6.84 25.72
CA ARG A 396 14.40 7.16 26.43
C ARG A 396 15.60 6.43 25.79
N ASN A 397 15.50 5.12 25.59
CA ASN A 397 16.60 4.33 25.04
C ASN A 397 16.94 4.73 23.60
N LEU A 398 15.92 5.00 22.77
CA LEU A 398 16.13 5.52 21.42
C LEU A 398 16.74 6.92 21.42
N GLY A 399 16.30 7.80 22.33
CA GLY A 399 16.85 9.15 22.48
C GLY A 399 18.33 9.13 22.84
N GLU A 400 18.74 8.24 23.74
CA GLU A 400 20.14 8.05 24.08
C GLU A 400 20.97 7.54 22.90
N ALA A 401 20.44 6.53 22.18
CA ALA A 401 21.12 5.93 21.03
C ALA A 401 21.29 6.90 19.85
N PHE A 402 20.27 7.69 19.55
CA PHE A 402 20.34 8.70 18.50
C PHE A 402 21.23 9.87 18.90
N SER A 403 21.21 10.31 20.16
CA SER A 403 22.04 11.42 20.66
C SER A 403 23.53 11.11 20.61
N GLN A 404 23.94 9.85 20.78
CA GLN A 404 25.35 9.44 20.73
C GLN A 404 25.94 9.41 19.32
N ARG A 405 25.10 9.40 18.28
CA ARG A 405 25.51 9.30 16.88
C ARG A 405 25.22 10.57 16.06
N ALA A 406 24.66 11.57 16.71
CA ALA A 406 24.39 12.86 16.06
C ALA A 406 25.71 13.58 15.83
N ASP A 407 26.13 13.69 14.56
CA ASP A 407 27.13 14.67 14.15
C ASP A 407 26.62 16.08 14.49
N ALA A 408 27.50 17.05 14.69
CA ALA A 408 27.27 18.35 15.32
C ALA A 408 26.10 19.21 14.80
N ASP A 409 25.41 18.83 13.75
CA ASP A 409 24.20 19.47 13.20
C ASP A 409 22.88 18.78 13.58
N ALA A 410 22.91 17.76 14.40
CA ALA A 410 21.72 16.99 14.78
C ALA A 410 20.94 17.64 15.93
N SER A 411 20.56 18.89 15.80
CA SER A 411 19.78 19.62 16.81
C SER A 411 18.35 19.09 17.01
N ALA A 412 17.86 18.13 16.27
CA ALA A 412 16.69 17.31 16.60
C ALA A 412 16.51 16.16 15.59
N ILE A 413 17.10 15.00 15.82
CA ILE A 413 16.58 13.79 15.17
C ILE A 413 15.15 13.59 15.66
N SER A 414 14.19 13.91 14.78
CA SER A 414 12.78 13.72 15.08
C SER A 414 12.48 12.24 15.08
N PHE A 415 12.04 11.70 16.20
CA PHE A 415 11.49 10.36 16.29
C PHE A 415 10.25 10.33 17.18
N GLU A 416 9.33 9.46 16.87
CA GLU A 416 8.08 9.29 17.59
C GLU A 416 7.94 7.83 18.00
N VAL A 417 7.48 7.60 19.25
CA VAL A 417 7.18 6.27 19.78
C VAL A 417 5.75 6.26 20.26
N LYS A 418 4.95 5.33 19.75
CA LYS A 418 3.55 5.11 20.15
C LYS A 418 3.29 3.63 20.34
N GLN A 419 2.45 3.28 21.30
CA GLN A 419 1.92 1.93 21.41
C GLN A 419 1.08 1.60 20.16
N TYR A 420 1.23 0.38 19.64
CA TYR A 420 0.56 -0.09 18.45
C TYR A 420 -0.11 -1.45 18.70
N GLY A 421 -1.44 -1.44 18.78
CA GLY A 421 -2.21 -2.67 19.10
C GLY A 421 -1.99 -3.14 20.53
N ASN A 422 -1.28 -4.26 20.69
CA ASN A 422 -1.03 -4.89 21.98
C ASN A 422 -0.02 -4.11 22.85
N GLU A 423 -0.03 -4.34 24.16
CA GLU A 423 0.87 -3.67 25.12
C GLU A 423 2.36 -3.96 24.90
N ASN A 424 2.68 -5.03 24.18
CA ASN A 424 4.04 -5.43 23.83
C ASN A 424 4.44 -4.99 22.40
N GLN A 425 3.67 -4.11 21.75
CA GLN A 425 4.00 -3.63 20.41
C GLN A 425 4.13 -2.11 20.39
N MET A 426 5.22 -1.62 19.79
CA MET A 426 5.50 -0.20 19.65
C MET A 426 5.71 0.17 18.17
N ARG A 427 5.08 1.24 17.74
CA ARG A 427 5.37 1.91 16.47
C ARG A 427 6.40 3.00 16.72
N ILE A 428 7.50 2.92 15.99
CA ILE A 428 8.61 3.87 16.03
C ILE A 428 8.71 4.51 14.66
N VAL A 429 8.66 5.83 14.60
CA VAL A 429 8.87 6.60 13.37
C VAL A 429 10.10 7.46 13.56
N THR A 430 11.04 7.42 12.61
CA THR A 430 12.26 8.24 12.66
C THR A 430 12.55 8.90 11.31
N GLN A 431 13.00 10.14 11.37
CA GLN A 431 13.45 10.90 10.20
C GLN A 431 14.98 10.87 10.03
N TYR A 432 15.70 10.06 10.82
CA TYR A 432 17.15 9.93 10.68
C TYR A 432 17.50 9.37 9.30
N ARG A 433 18.33 10.11 8.54
CA ARG A 433 18.73 9.79 7.16
C ARG A 433 17.55 9.44 6.23
N TYR A 434 16.42 10.14 6.38
CA TYR A 434 15.20 9.83 5.63
C TYR A 434 15.30 10.17 4.14
N ASP A 435 16.21 11.07 3.76
CA ASP A 435 16.55 11.47 2.39
C ASP A 435 17.47 10.46 1.69
N ASP A 436 18.20 9.65 2.46
CA ASP A 436 19.04 8.57 1.95
C ASP A 436 18.25 7.27 1.87
N THR A 437 17.92 6.87 0.63
CA THR A 437 17.13 5.68 0.35
C THR A 437 17.98 4.43 0.11
N SER A 438 19.29 4.46 0.37
CA SER A 438 20.17 3.29 0.22
C SER A 438 19.85 2.18 1.25
N ASP A 439 20.18 0.96 0.88
CA ASP A 439 20.06 -0.19 1.79
C ASP A 439 21.06 -0.10 2.95
N GLU A 440 22.20 0.54 2.72
CA GLU A 440 23.22 0.80 3.74
C GLU A 440 22.67 1.72 4.85
N ALA A 441 22.01 2.82 4.47
CA ALA A 441 21.36 3.72 5.42
C ALA A 441 20.22 3.04 6.17
N THR A 442 19.47 2.15 5.52
CA THR A 442 18.41 1.38 6.15
C THR A 442 18.97 0.41 7.19
N ALA A 443 20.02 -0.35 6.83
CA ALA A 443 20.67 -1.28 7.75
C ALA A 443 21.32 -0.57 8.95
N GLU A 444 21.87 0.63 8.76
CA GLU A 444 22.39 1.45 9.85
C GLU A 444 21.30 1.89 10.83
N VAL A 445 20.17 2.39 10.32
CA VAL A 445 19.04 2.81 11.18
C VAL A 445 18.46 1.61 11.93
N GLU A 446 18.27 0.47 11.28
CA GLU A 446 17.81 -0.77 11.93
C GLU A 446 18.79 -1.23 13.02
N LYS A 447 20.09 -1.07 12.81
CA LYS A 447 21.10 -1.40 13.81
C LYS A 447 21.04 -0.45 15.00
N ILE A 448 20.84 0.85 14.80
CA ILE A 448 20.66 1.81 15.89
C ILE A 448 19.43 1.45 16.72
N VAL A 449 18.31 1.15 16.04
CA VAL A 449 17.07 0.73 16.71
C VAL A 449 17.27 -0.58 17.48
N TYR A 450 17.97 -1.56 16.91
CA TYR A 450 18.31 -2.80 17.59
C TYR A 450 19.17 -2.56 18.83
N ASP A 451 20.26 -1.80 18.69
CA ASP A 451 21.20 -1.52 19.81
C ASP A 451 20.48 -0.82 20.97
N ALA A 452 19.52 0.08 20.66
CA ALA A 452 18.72 0.78 21.64
C ALA A 452 17.70 -0.11 22.36
N LEU A 453 17.10 -1.06 21.64
CA LEU A 453 15.92 -1.82 22.11
C LEU A 453 16.25 -3.24 22.55
N SER A 454 17.38 -3.81 22.14
CA SER A 454 17.77 -5.16 22.55
C SER A 454 17.85 -5.35 24.09
N PRO A 455 18.21 -4.34 24.91
CA PRO A 455 18.20 -4.50 26.36
C PRO A 455 16.80 -4.61 26.99
N LEU A 456 15.75 -4.25 26.24
CA LEU A 456 14.36 -4.31 26.70
C LEU A 456 13.73 -5.69 26.58
N TYR A 457 14.39 -6.64 25.90
CA TYR A 457 13.97 -8.02 25.81
C TYR A 457 14.41 -8.80 27.05
N SER A 458 13.64 -9.80 27.46
CA SER A 458 13.98 -10.68 28.60
C SER A 458 15.09 -11.67 28.26
N TYR A 459 15.43 -11.83 27.00
CA TYR A 459 16.46 -12.72 26.47
C TYR A 459 17.34 -11.99 25.44
N ALA A 460 18.54 -12.54 25.21
CA ALA A 460 19.43 -11.98 24.20
C ALA A 460 18.90 -12.27 22.79
N ILE A 461 18.32 -11.26 22.13
CA ILE A 461 17.90 -11.33 20.75
C ILE A 461 19.08 -10.97 19.84
N THR A 462 19.32 -11.72 18.77
CA THR A 462 20.35 -11.36 17.78
C THR A 462 19.81 -10.34 16.77
N PHE A 463 20.69 -9.59 16.10
CA PHE A 463 20.28 -8.62 15.09
C PHE A 463 19.51 -9.26 13.93
N GLU A 464 19.88 -10.47 13.51
CA GLU A 464 19.17 -11.20 12.47
C GLU A 464 17.77 -11.64 12.92
N GLN A 465 17.63 -12.11 14.15
CA GLN A 465 16.33 -12.44 14.73
C GLN A 465 15.44 -11.21 14.87
N PHE A 466 16.02 -10.08 15.31
CA PHE A 466 15.31 -8.82 15.43
C PHE A 466 14.80 -8.30 14.07
N ARG A 467 15.55 -8.53 13.01
CA ARG A 467 15.25 -8.12 11.63
C ARG A 467 14.31 -9.08 10.92
N ASN A 468 14.46 -10.38 11.15
CA ASN A 468 13.75 -11.43 10.43
C ASN A 468 12.71 -12.12 11.31
N THR A 469 11.48 -11.64 11.22
CA THR A 469 10.35 -12.15 11.99
C THR A 469 9.68 -13.41 11.37
N GLN A 470 10.27 -14.04 10.37
CA GLN A 470 9.75 -15.29 9.80
C GLN A 470 9.91 -16.48 10.76
N THR A 471 10.92 -16.46 11.60
CA THR A 471 11.24 -17.53 12.55
C THR A 471 10.97 -17.17 14.00
N ASP A 472 10.96 -15.89 14.35
CA ASP A 472 10.69 -15.42 15.71
C ASP A 472 9.53 -14.42 15.70
N LEU A 473 8.62 -14.53 16.68
CA LEU A 473 7.45 -13.66 16.80
C LEU A 473 7.80 -12.25 17.30
N ASN A 474 9.02 -12.05 17.78
CA ASN A 474 9.53 -10.81 18.38
C ASN A 474 10.52 -10.12 17.44
N GLY A 475 10.58 -8.80 17.51
CA GLY A 475 11.41 -7.97 16.62
C GLY A 475 10.58 -7.09 15.68
N ILE A 476 11.14 -6.73 14.52
CA ILE A 476 10.49 -5.87 13.53
C ILE A 476 9.37 -6.63 12.80
N LEU A 477 8.12 -6.27 13.07
CA LEU A 477 6.93 -6.83 12.40
C LEU A 477 6.65 -6.16 11.06
N THR A 478 6.82 -4.84 10.99
CA THR A 478 6.74 -4.06 9.75
C THR A 478 7.85 -3.04 9.69
N ALA A 479 8.33 -2.80 8.49
CA ALA A 479 9.24 -1.72 8.17
C ALA A 479 8.71 -0.99 6.94
N ASP A 480 8.35 0.28 7.12
CA ASP A 480 7.89 1.18 6.07
C ASP A 480 8.94 2.26 5.85
N LYS A 481 9.34 2.47 4.60
CA LYS A 481 10.28 3.51 4.21
C LYS A 481 9.60 4.41 3.20
N ILE A 482 9.47 5.68 3.53
CA ILE A 482 8.79 6.68 2.72
C ILE A 482 9.75 7.83 2.46
N GLY A 483 10.12 8.01 1.19
CA GLY A 483 10.98 9.11 0.77
C GLY A 483 10.28 10.47 0.84
N PRO A 484 11.06 11.59 0.89
CA PRO A 484 10.50 12.94 1.03
C PRO A 484 9.56 13.33 -0.12
N SER A 485 9.85 12.92 -1.35
CA SER A 485 9.01 13.21 -2.53
C SER A 485 7.62 12.59 -2.41
N ILE A 486 7.56 11.31 -1.98
CA ILE A 486 6.28 10.61 -1.77
C ILE A 486 5.48 11.26 -0.64
N ALA A 487 6.12 11.59 0.48
CA ALA A 487 5.45 12.24 1.59
C ALA A 487 4.85 13.59 1.18
N GLN A 488 5.56 14.37 0.36
CA GLN A 488 5.06 15.62 -0.19
C GLN A 488 3.87 15.39 -1.13
N ASP A 489 3.96 14.42 -2.05
CA ASP A 489 2.88 14.08 -2.96
C ASP A 489 1.63 13.59 -2.20
N MET A 490 1.80 12.73 -1.18
CA MET A 490 0.70 12.27 -0.32
C MET A 490 0.02 13.43 0.41
N THR A 491 0.80 14.40 0.91
CA THR A 491 0.28 15.59 1.57
C THR A 491 -0.56 16.45 0.63
N TRP A 492 -0.06 16.74 -0.57
CA TRP A 492 -0.81 17.51 -1.56
C TRP A 492 -2.04 16.77 -2.05
N ASN A 493 -1.95 15.47 -2.31
CA ASN A 493 -3.08 14.65 -2.72
C ASN A 493 -4.17 14.61 -1.65
N ALA A 494 -3.80 14.54 -0.36
CA ALA A 494 -4.76 14.62 0.74
C ALA A 494 -5.48 15.97 0.78
N ILE A 495 -4.73 17.09 0.62
CA ILE A 495 -5.31 18.44 0.57
C ILE A 495 -6.25 18.58 -0.63
N TYR A 496 -5.82 18.13 -1.81
CA TYR A 496 -6.66 18.18 -3.02
C TYR A 496 -7.91 17.32 -2.86
N SER A 497 -7.81 16.12 -2.28
CA SER A 497 -8.96 15.25 -2.04
C SER A 497 -10.03 15.93 -1.20
N VAL A 498 -9.62 16.59 -0.10
CA VAL A 498 -10.56 17.32 0.76
C VAL A 498 -11.16 18.51 0.02
N LEU A 499 -10.33 19.32 -0.64
CA LEU A 499 -10.78 20.52 -1.35
C LEU A 499 -11.75 20.17 -2.50
N PHE A 500 -11.38 19.22 -3.36
CA PHE A 500 -12.24 18.82 -4.49
C PHE A 500 -13.53 18.14 -4.03
N SER A 501 -13.49 17.35 -2.95
CA SER A 501 -14.71 16.77 -2.36
C SER A 501 -15.66 17.86 -1.87
N LEU A 502 -15.16 18.88 -1.16
CA LEU A 502 -15.97 20.00 -0.67
C LEU A 502 -16.57 20.81 -1.83
N ILE A 503 -15.76 21.11 -2.86
CA ILE A 503 -16.24 21.83 -4.04
C ILE A 503 -17.30 20.99 -4.78
N ALA A 504 -17.05 19.73 -5.03
CA ALA A 504 -17.97 18.87 -5.78
C ALA A 504 -19.30 18.68 -5.03
N ILE A 505 -19.26 18.47 -3.72
CA ILE A 505 -20.47 18.38 -2.88
C ILE A 505 -21.20 19.73 -2.82
N GLY A 506 -20.44 20.85 -2.74
CA GLY A 506 -21.04 22.19 -2.70
C GLY A 506 -21.69 22.65 -4.00
N LEU A 507 -21.22 22.11 -5.14
CA LEU A 507 -21.82 22.35 -6.45
C LEU A 507 -23.06 21.47 -6.70
N TYR A 508 -23.08 20.27 -6.14
CA TYR A 508 -24.24 19.37 -6.18
C TYR A 508 -25.38 19.90 -5.31
#